data_e8e7b62c3ac10aed595118f715a0c6ec
#
_entry.id   e8e7b62c3ac10aed595118f715a0c6ec
#
_cell.length_a   1.000
_cell.length_b   1.000
_cell.length_c   1.000
_cell.angle_alpha   90.00
_cell.angle_beta   90.00
_cell.angle_gamma   90.00
#
_symmetry.space_group_name_H-M   'P 1'
#
loop_
_entity.id
_entity.type
_entity.pdbx_description
1 polymer ?
#
loop_
_entity_poly.entity_id
_entity_poly.type
_entity_poly.pdbx_seq_one_letter_code
_entity_poly.pdbx_strand_id
1 'polypeptide(L)'
;MMGQRPNFSTWAVGLLFMGMAAFLGYSIPRQQNAPMSKSGPIPQSMPAPTKESDIKIAFQPPSEDKIPDNEFGKMVRLGADIFHNTQDNAKEFVGNSLQCANCHIDKGRLANSAPLWAAYVAFPTYRAKNGHVNTFQERMQGCFRFSMNGKAPELNSKVLVALESYAHFLATGAPTGADMPGRGYPKLAKPAKLDYAHGQEVYEQKCALCHGADGQGQQAATAQRYFPRFGGRALSTGARA
;
A
#
# COMPACT_ATOMS: atom_id res chain seq x y z
N MET A 1 60.32 18.88 34.66
CA MET A 1 59.54 19.22 35.86
C MET A 1 58.21 18.49 35.69
N MET A 2 58.10 17.30 36.07
CA MET A 2 57.72 16.60 37.29
C MET A 2 56.53 17.27 38.04
N GLY A 3 55.47 16.51 38.20
CA GLY A 3 54.35 16.75 39.09
C GLY A 3 53.19 15.84 38.68
N GLN A 4 53.17 14.63 39.03
CA GLN A 4 52.61 13.84 40.14
C GLN A 4 51.07 13.82 40.18
N ARG A 5 50.52 12.63 39.99
CA ARG A 5 49.16 12.19 40.35
C ARG A 5 49.03 12.09 41.87
N PRO A 6 47.81 12.07 42.39
CA PRO A 6 47.53 11.08 43.45
C PRO A 6 46.35 10.17 43.11
N ASN A 7 46.59 8.93 43.36
CA ASN A 7 45.61 7.91 43.67
C ASN A 7 45.00 8.16 45.06
N PHE A 8 43.72 7.95 45.25
CA PHE A 8 43.19 7.47 46.53
C PHE A 8 42.14 6.39 46.35
N SER A 9 42.49 5.28 46.93
CA SER A 9 41.73 4.07 47.07
C SER A 9 40.66 4.16 48.15
N THR A 10 39.61 3.39 47.95
CA THR A 10 38.85 2.59 48.95
C THR A 10 38.54 3.22 50.29
N TRP A 11 37.26 3.19 50.67
CA TRP A 11 36.80 2.51 51.88
C TRP A 11 35.27 2.24 51.75
N ALA A 12 34.95 0.97 51.97
CA ALA A 12 33.61 0.44 52.12
C ALA A 12 33.04 0.89 53.49
N VAL A 13 31.79 1.32 53.52
CA VAL A 13 30.95 1.20 54.72
C VAL A 13 29.55 0.80 54.25
N GLY A 14 29.20 -0.42 54.58
CA GLY A 14 27.86 -0.92 54.49
C GLY A 14 26.95 -0.33 55.55
N LEU A 15 25.75 -0.01 55.15
CA LEU A 15 24.62 0.14 56.05
C LEU A 15 23.41 -0.58 55.44
N LEU A 16 23.06 -1.67 56.12
CA LEU A 16 21.77 -2.33 56.03
C LEU A 16 20.64 -1.31 56.22
N PHE A 17 19.81 -1.16 55.20
CA PHE A 17 18.42 -0.73 55.40
C PHE A 17 17.51 -1.85 54.94
N MET A 18 17.08 -2.64 55.92
CA MET A 18 15.90 -3.48 55.82
C MET A 18 14.69 -2.53 55.79
N GLY A 19 14.21 -2.22 54.59
CA GLY A 19 12.98 -1.49 54.35
C GLY A 19 11.94 -2.48 53.86
N MET A 20 10.93 -2.76 54.69
CA MET A 20 9.73 -3.52 54.35
C MET A 20 9.09 -2.93 53.07
N ALA A 21 9.26 -3.59 51.95
CA ALA A 21 8.44 -3.34 50.75
C ALA A 21 7.06 -3.95 51.05
N ALA A 22 6.11 -3.11 51.40
CA ALA A 22 4.70 -3.47 51.37
C ALA A 22 4.35 -3.84 49.92
N PHE A 23 4.09 -5.10 49.68
CA PHE A 23 3.48 -5.61 48.48
C PHE A 23 2.07 -5.04 48.40
N LEU A 24 1.93 -3.85 47.80
CA LEU A 24 0.67 -3.42 47.24
C LEU A 24 0.41 -4.29 46.03
N GLY A 25 -0.39 -5.31 46.23
CA GLY A 25 -0.90 -6.18 45.16
C GLY A 25 -1.63 -5.34 44.12
N TYR A 26 -0.94 -4.93 43.09
CA TYR A 26 -1.55 -4.40 41.89
C TYR A 26 -2.15 -5.61 41.15
N SER A 27 -3.40 -5.91 41.49
CA SER A 27 -4.19 -6.87 40.72
C SER A 27 -4.42 -6.29 39.32
N ILE A 28 -3.63 -6.71 38.35
CA ILE A 28 -3.95 -6.49 36.94
C ILE A 28 -5.30 -7.17 36.72
N PRO A 29 -6.36 -6.45 36.33
CA PRO A 29 -7.62 -7.09 36.02
C PRO A 29 -7.35 -8.03 34.82
N ARG A 30 -7.47 -9.34 35.10
CA ARG A 30 -7.43 -10.38 34.09
C ARG A 30 -8.56 -10.05 33.12
N GLN A 31 -8.23 -9.56 31.94
CA GLN A 31 -9.18 -9.35 30.86
C GLN A 31 -9.88 -10.70 30.64
N GLN A 32 -11.10 -10.80 31.13
CA GLN A 32 -11.95 -11.93 30.85
C GLN A 32 -12.16 -11.91 29.33
N ASN A 33 -11.75 -13.00 28.69
CA ASN A 33 -12.05 -13.26 27.29
C ASN A 33 -13.56 -13.04 27.11
N ALA A 34 -13.94 -11.94 26.49
CA ALA A 34 -15.31 -11.76 26.04
C ALA A 34 -15.65 -12.96 25.15
N PRO A 35 -16.80 -13.60 25.35
CA PRO A 35 -17.19 -14.74 24.53
C PRO A 35 -17.21 -14.28 23.09
N MET A 36 -16.46 -14.99 22.22
CA MET A 36 -16.50 -14.79 20.79
C MET A 36 -17.96 -14.82 20.37
N SER A 37 -18.45 -13.66 19.93
CA SER A 37 -19.75 -13.55 19.29
C SER A 37 -19.80 -14.61 18.20
N LYS A 38 -20.76 -15.53 18.33
CA LYS A 38 -21.03 -16.55 17.32
C LYS A 38 -21.28 -15.78 16.03
N SER A 39 -20.37 -15.90 15.06
CA SER A 39 -20.57 -15.40 13.72
C SER A 39 -21.91 -15.95 13.22
N GLY A 40 -22.91 -15.09 13.10
CA GLY A 40 -24.14 -15.43 12.42
C GLY A 40 -23.83 -15.90 10.99
N PRO A 41 -24.68 -16.70 10.37
CA PRO A 41 -24.47 -17.18 9.02
C PRO A 41 -24.26 -15.98 8.11
N ILE A 42 -23.13 -15.95 7.39
CA ILE A 42 -22.82 -14.99 6.34
C ILE A 42 -23.99 -15.05 5.35
N PRO A 43 -24.65 -13.93 5.04
CA PRO A 43 -25.69 -13.94 4.02
C PRO A 43 -25.07 -14.40 2.70
N GLN A 44 -25.38 -15.61 2.28
CA GLN A 44 -25.00 -16.15 0.97
C GLN A 44 -25.96 -15.60 -0.09
N SER A 45 -25.95 -14.31 -0.31
CA SER A 45 -26.51 -13.72 -1.52
C SER A 45 -25.42 -13.04 -2.31
N MET A 46 -24.54 -13.84 -2.87
CA MET A 46 -23.82 -13.40 -4.06
C MET A 46 -24.89 -13.16 -5.15
N PRO A 47 -24.85 -12.01 -5.86
CA PRO A 47 -25.72 -11.81 -7.00
C PRO A 47 -25.54 -12.99 -7.96
N ALA A 48 -26.65 -13.51 -8.48
CA ALA A 48 -26.64 -14.59 -9.44
C ALA A 48 -25.69 -14.25 -10.61
N PRO A 49 -24.94 -15.22 -11.15
CA PRO A 49 -24.05 -14.97 -12.26
C PRO A 49 -24.86 -14.36 -13.41
N THR A 50 -24.42 -13.19 -13.88
CA THR A 50 -24.90 -12.57 -15.11
C THR A 50 -24.81 -13.59 -16.24
N LYS A 51 -25.83 -13.61 -17.10
CA LYS A 51 -25.94 -14.56 -18.22
C LYS A 51 -24.61 -14.66 -18.97
N GLU A 52 -24.20 -15.88 -19.27
CA GLU A 52 -22.95 -16.26 -19.92
C GLU A 52 -22.67 -15.51 -21.23
N SER A 53 -23.71 -14.92 -21.86
CA SER A 53 -23.64 -14.10 -23.06
C SER A 53 -23.01 -12.71 -22.88
N ASP A 54 -22.86 -12.22 -21.64
CA ASP A 54 -22.37 -10.87 -21.36
C ASP A 54 -20.92 -10.83 -20.82
N ILE A 55 -20.25 -11.99 -20.77
CA ILE A 55 -18.84 -12.07 -20.37
C ILE A 55 -18.00 -11.59 -21.55
N LYS A 56 -17.74 -10.28 -21.64
CA LYS A 56 -16.68 -9.77 -22.49
C LYS A 56 -15.37 -10.37 -21.97
N ILE A 57 -14.77 -11.27 -22.73
CA ILE A 57 -13.50 -11.89 -22.38
C ILE A 57 -12.47 -10.78 -22.19
N ALA A 58 -11.92 -10.69 -20.98
CA ALA A 58 -10.85 -9.75 -20.68
C ALA A 58 -9.61 -10.12 -21.49
N PHE A 59 -8.83 -9.12 -21.86
CA PHE A 59 -7.54 -9.31 -22.51
C PHE A 59 -6.64 -10.25 -21.68
N GLN A 60 -5.93 -11.14 -22.35
CA GLN A 60 -4.97 -12.04 -21.72
C GLN A 60 -3.55 -11.57 -22.04
N PRO A 61 -2.80 -11.07 -21.04
CA PRO A 61 -1.42 -10.65 -21.27
C PRO A 61 -0.51 -11.84 -21.58
N PRO A 62 0.59 -11.65 -22.33
CA PRO A 62 1.53 -12.72 -22.63
C PRO A 62 2.10 -13.32 -21.33
N SER A 63 2.34 -14.63 -21.34
CA SER A 63 2.97 -15.35 -20.22
C SER A 63 4.45 -14.95 -20.06
N GLU A 64 5.02 -15.14 -18.87
CA GLU A 64 6.40 -14.72 -18.54
C GLU A 64 7.47 -15.46 -19.38
N ASP A 65 7.18 -16.66 -19.85
CA ASP A 65 8.05 -17.42 -20.76
C ASP A 65 8.22 -16.74 -22.13
N LYS A 66 7.34 -15.80 -22.48
CA LYS A 66 7.43 -14.99 -23.70
C LYS A 66 8.32 -13.74 -23.55
N ILE A 67 8.89 -13.50 -22.38
CA ILE A 67 9.84 -12.39 -22.20
C ILE A 67 11.08 -12.66 -23.06
N PRO A 68 11.43 -11.77 -24.02
CA PRO A 68 12.54 -12.03 -24.94
C PRO A 68 13.89 -12.09 -24.21
N ASP A 69 14.81 -12.85 -24.75
CA ASP A 69 16.17 -12.94 -24.22
C ASP A 69 17.09 -11.91 -24.90
N ASN A 70 16.86 -10.63 -24.56
CA ASN A 70 17.61 -9.47 -25.05
C ASN A 70 17.61 -8.35 -24.00
N GLU A 71 18.17 -7.18 -24.32
CA GLU A 71 18.24 -6.03 -23.40
C GLU A 71 16.85 -5.54 -22.95
N PHE A 72 15.86 -5.55 -23.86
CA PHE A 72 14.49 -5.22 -23.47
C PHE A 72 13.94 -6.24 -22.46
N GLY A 73 14.14 -7.53 -22.71
CA GLY A 73 13.69 -8.57 -21.78
C GLY A 73 14.37 -8.50 -20.41
N LYS A 74 15.63 -8.06 -20.34
CA LYS A 74 16.30 -7.77 -19.07
C LYS A 74 15.59 -6.64 -18.29
N MET A 75 15.19 -5.58 -18.99
CA MET A 75 14.42 -4.49 -18.38
C MET A 75 13.02 -4.94 -17.95
N VAL A 76 12.35 -5.79 -18.73
CA VAL A 76 11.06 -6.38 -18.36
C VAL A 76 11.18 -7.21 -17.08
N ARG A 77 12.19 -8.09 -16.97
CA ARG A 77 12.44 -8.90 -15.77
C ARG A 77 12.74 -8.01 -14.56
N LEU A 78 13.60 -6.99 -14.73
CA LEU A 78 13.86 -6.03 -13.65
C LEU A 78 12.58 -5.31 -13.21
N GLY A 79 11.71 -4.92 -14.13
CA GLY A 79 10.42 -4.29 -13.83
C GLY A 79 9.48 -5.24 -13.08
N ALA A 80 9.44 -6.52 -13.48
CA ALA A 80 8.70 -7.55 -12.77
C ALA A 80 9.23 -7.72 -11.32
N ASP A 81 10.55 -7.78 -11.14
CA ASP A 81 11.18 -7.90 -9.81
C ASP A 81 10.87 -6.68 -8.93
N ILE A 82 10.98 -5.46 -9.45
CA ILE A 82 10.59 -4.25 -8.73
C ILE A 82 9.11 -4.29 -8.34
N PHE A 83 8.26 -4.75 -9.24
CA PHE A 83 6.82 -4.80 -9.03
C PHE A 83 6.42 -5.79 -7.93
N HIS A 84 7.09 -6.93 -7.86
CA HIS A 84 6.83 -7.99 -6.88
C HIS A 84 7.52 -7.75 -5.54
N ASN A 85 8.76 -7.29 -5.59
CA ASN A 85 9.64 -7.11 -4.45
C ASN A 85 10.07 -5.63 -4.37
N THR A 86 9.08 -4.73 -4.32
CA THR A 86 9.30 -3.28 -4.32
C THR A 86 10.17 -2.85 -3.13
N GLN A 87 10.03 -3.53 -1.98
CA GLN A 87 10.80 -3.25 -0.77
C GLN A 87 12.30 -3.50 -0.95
N ASP A 88 12.68 -4.48 -1.75
CA ASP A 88 14.08 -4.85 -1.96
C ASP A 88 14.69 -4.09 -3.14
N ASN A 89 13.90 -3.91 -4.22
CA ASN A 89 14.41 -3.38 -5.48
C ASN A 89 14.17 -1.88 -5.69
N ALA A 90 13.34 -1.24 -4.84
CA ALA A 90 13.05 0.21 -4.89
C ALA A 90 12.87 0.81 -3.49
N LYS A 91 13.57 0.27 -2.49
CA LYS A 91 13.45 0.62 -1.07
C LYS A 91 13.59 2.12 -0.80
N GLU A 92 14.46 2.80 -1.50
CA GLU A 92 14.70 4.25 -1.34
C GLU A 92 13.49 5.11 -1.72
N PHE A 93 12.54 4.57 -2.51
CA PHE A 93 11.35 5.27 -3.00
C PHE A 93 10.07 4.91 -2.23
N VAL A 94 10.12 3.98 -1.27
CA VAL A 94 8.94 3.52 -0.54
C VAL A 94 9.03 3.88 0.94
N GLY A 95 7.90 4.31 1.51
CA GLY A 95 7.79 4.73 2.90
C GLY A 95 6.88 3.82 3.75
N ASN A 96 6.34 2.76 3.18
CA ASN A 96 5.54 1.74 3.86
C ASN A 96 5.99 0.33 3.44
N SER A 97 5.34 -0.71 3.95
CA SER A 97 5.65 -2.11 3.64
C SER A 97 4.87 -2.68 2.45
N LEU A 98 4.15 -1.84 1.70
CA LEU A 98 3.38 -2.30 0.54
C LEU A 98 4.28 -2.57 -0.66
N GLN A 99 3.80 -3.43 -1.54
CA GLN A 99 4.37 -3.72 -2.85
C GLN A 99 3.31 -3.43 -3.92
N CYS A 100 3.74 -3.20 -5.15
CA CYS A 100 2.79 -2.95 -6.25
C CYS A 100 1.80 -4.11 -6.40
N ALA A 101 2.27 -5.34 -6.26
CA ALA A 101 1.49 -6.57 -6.36
C ALA A 101 0.42 -6.73 -5.26
N ASN A 102 0.48 -5.98 -4.14
CA ASN A 102 -0.57 -6.04 -3.12
C ASN A 102 -1.93 -5.49 -3.61
N CYS A 103 -1.90 -4.55 -4.55
CA CYS A 103 -3.09 -3.95 -5.14
C CYS A 103 -3.34 -4.41 -6.57
N HIS A 104 -2.27 -4.67 -7.33
CA HIS A 104 -2.33 -5.15 -8.72
C HIS A 104 -2.13 -6.67 -8.74
N ILE A 105 -3.21 -7.38 -8.44
CA ILE A 105 -3.19 -8.83 -8.21
C ILE A 105 -2.68 -9.62 -9.44
N ASP A 106 -2.18 -10.83 -9.18
CA ASP A 106 -1.59 -11.72 -10.18
C ASP A 106 -0.55 -10.97 -11.03
N LYS A 107 0.44 -10.39 -10.36
CA LYS A 107 1.53 -9.69 -11.04
C LYS A 107 1.05 -8.58 -12.00
N GLY A 108 -0.05 -7.91 -11.66
CA GLY A 108 -0.67 -6.89 -12.50
C GLY A 108 -1.39 -7.46 -13.73
N ARG A 109 -1.70 -8.75 -13.75
CA ARG A 109 -2.31 -9.47 -14.88
C ARG A 109 -3.81 -9.64 -14.73
N LEU A 110 -4.30 -9.79 -13.48
CA LEU A 110 -5.69 -10.11 -13.20
C LEU A 110 -6.63 -8.98 -13.62
N ALA A 111 -7.57 -9.28 -14.48
CA ALA A 111 -8.66 -8.37 -14.84
C ALA A 111 -9.46 -7.93 -13.59
N ASN A 112 -9.98 -6.71 -13.58
CA ASN A 112 -10.71 -6.11 -12.46
C ASN A 112 -9.87 -5.89 -11.17
N SER A 113 -8.55 -5.98 -11.27
CA SER A 113 -7.61 -5.68 -10.19
C SER A 113 -6.59 -4.61 -10.63
N ALA A 114 -7.07 -3.61 -11.34
CA ALA A 114 -6.27 -2.55 -11.95
C ALA A 114 -5.08 -3.09 -12.77
N PRO A 115 -5.32 -3.97 -13.76
CA PRO A 115 -4.26 -4.65 -14.50
C PRO A 115 -3.37 -3.68 -15.26
N LEU A 116 -2.05 -3.99 -15.30
CA LEU A 116 -1.07 -3.13 -15.96
C LEU A 116 -1.26 -3.06 -17.47
N TRP A 117 -1.68 -4.15 -18.10
CA TRP A 117 -1.93 -4.19 -19.55
C TRP A 117 -3.00 -3.19 -19.99
N ALA A 118 -4.06 -2.98 -19.18
CA ALA A 118 -5.08 -2.00 -19.48
C ALA A 118 -4.69 -0.58 -19.02
N ALA A 119 -3.87 -0.48 -17.98
CA ALA A 119 -3.36 0.80 -17.52
C ALA A 119 -2.37 1.40 -18.53
N TYR A 120 -1.41 0.61 -19.02
CA TYR A 120 -0.37 1.09 -19.95
C TYR A 120 -0.95 1.71 -21.21
N VAL A 121 -1.86 1.01 -21.89
CA VAL A 121 -2.46 1.49 -23.17
C VAL A 121 -3.41 2.68 -23.01
N ALA A 122 -3.74 3.04 -21.78
CA ALA A 122 -4.58 4.21 -21.49
C ALA A 122 -3.79 5.52 -21.35
N PHE A 123 -2.47 5.47 -21.41
CA PHE A 123 -1.60 6.66 -21.33
C PHE A 123 -0.91 6.92 -22.68
N PRO A 124 -0.60 8.22 -22.97
CA PRO A 124 -0.86 9.40 -22.14
C PRO A 124 -2.34 9.75 -22.07
N THR A 125 -2.80 10.32 -20.94
CA THR A 125 -4.20 10.71 -20.76
C THR A 125 -4.35 11.94 -19.85
N TYR A 126 -5.39 12.75 -20.11
CA TYR A 126 -5.73 13.87 -19.25
C TYR A 126 -6.29 13.38 -17.91
N ARG A 127 -5.81 13.97 -16.81
CA ARG A 127 -6.28 13.65 -15.47
C ARG A 127 -6.74 14.90 -14.73
N ALA A 128 -8.02 14.96 -14.40
CA ALA A 128 -8.61 16.10 -13.70
C ALA A 128 -8.00 16.37 -12.31
N LYS A 129 -7.41 15.33 -11.65
CA LYS A 129 -6.77 15.48 -10.32
C LYS A 129 -5.58 16.44 -10.34
N ASN A 130 -4.84 16.50 -11.41
CA ASN A 130 -3.64 17.34 -11.54
C ASN A 130 -3.69 18.30 -12.74
N GLY A 131 -4.77 18.30 -13.50
CA GLY A 131 -5.09 19.29 -14.50
C GLY A 131 -4.25 19.25 -15.78
N HIS A 132 -3.54 18.15 -16.04
CA HIS A 132 -2.74 17.99 -17.27
C HIS A 132 -2.79 16.58 -17.85
N VAL A 133 -2.21 16.43 -19.05
CA VAL A 133 -2.03 15.12 -19.69
C VAL A 133 -0.82 14.43 -19.06
N ASN A 134 -1.07 13.30 -18.38
CA ASN A 134 -0.02 12.53 -17.75
C ASN A 134 0.54 11.47 -18.69
N THR A 135 1.84 11.20 -18.56
CA THR A 135 2.47 10.00 -19.07
C THR A 135 2.25 8.82 -18.12
N PHE A 136 2.58 7.61 -18.56
CA PHE A 136 2.51 6.44 -17.70
C PHE A 136 3.53 6.52 -16.55
N GLN A 137 4.73 7.08 -16.78
CA GLN A 137 5.73 7.29 -15.73
C GLN A 137 5.25 8.27 -14.67
N GLU A 138 4.64 9.40 -15.04
CA GLU A 138 4.04 10.33 -14.07
C GLU A 138 2.93 9.68 -13.25
N ARG A 139 2.15 8.77 -13.87
CA ARG A 139 1.17 7.99 -13.13
C ARG A 139 1.83 7.08 -12.08
N MET A 140 2.93 6.43 -12.43
CA MET A 140 3.70 5.60 -11.50
C MET A 140 4.34 6.42 -10.38
N GLN A 141 4.87 7.62 -10.68
CA GLN A 141 5.33 8.56 -9.65
C GLN A 141 4.26 8.83 -8.60
N GLY A 142 2.99 8.98 -9.02
CA GLY A 142 1.87 9.12 -8.10
C GLY A 142 1.67 7.90 -7.20
N CYS A 143 1.94 6.69 -7.68
CA CYS A 143 1.87 5.49 -6.85
C CYS A 143 2.95 5.50 -5.74
N PHE A 144 4.19 5.86 -6.08
CA PHE A 144 5.27 5.96 -5.10
C PHE A 144 4.97 7.02 -4.03
N ARG A 145 4.48 8.20 -4.43
CA ARG A 145 4.16 9.29 -3.49
C ARG A 145 2.99 8.95 -2.56
N PHE A 146 1.90 8.42 -3.10
CA PHE A 146 0.63 8.30 -2.38
C PHE A 146 0.36 6.88 -1.88
N SER A 147 0.44 5.87 -2.74
CA SER A 147 0.17 4.49 -2.33
C SER A 147 1.29 3.90 -1.50
N MET A 148 2.54 4.18 -1.88
CA MET A 148 3.72 3.68 -1.20
C MET A 148 4.22 4.62 -0.08
N ASN A 149 3.54 5.76 0.14
CA ASN A 149 3.90 6.78 1.14
C ASN A 149 5.39 7.16 1.11
N GLY A 150 5.96 7.25 -0.07
CA GLY A 150 7.37 7.46 -0.31
C GLY A 150 7.66 8.68 -1.18
N LYS A 151 8.81 8.67 -1.83
CA LYS A 151 9.22 9.70 -2.80
C LYS A 151 9.20 9.12 -4.21
N ALA A 152 8.85 9.96 -5.19
CA ALA A 152 8.82 9.51 -6.57
C ALA A 152 10.25 9.34 -7.12
N PRO A 153 10.54 8.24 -7.83
CA PRO A 153 11.71 8.18 -8.69
C PRO A 153 11.65 9.29 -9.76
N GLU A 154 12.80 9.76 -10.21
CA GLU A 154 12.88 10.71 -11.32
C GLU A 154 12.36 10.08 -12.62
N LEU A 155 11.76 10.91 -13.48
CA LEU A 155 11.36 10.47 -14.83
C LEU A 155 12.58 9.91 -15.57
N ASN A 156 12.36 8.87 -16.35
CA ASN A 156 13.41 8.13 -17.07
C ASN A 156 14.48 7.45 -16.17
N SER A 157 14.25 7.42 -14.85
CA SER A 157 15.09 6.59 -13.97
C SER A 157 14.96 5.11 -14.31
N LYS A 158 16.00 4.35 -14.02
CA LYS A 158 16.01 2.89 -14.27
C LYS A 158 14.79 2.18 -13.67
N VAL A 159 14.33 2.62 -12.48
CA VAL A 159 13.14 2.08 -11.81
C VAL A 159 11.87 2.30 -12.63
N LEU A 160 11.63 3.54 -13.09
CA LEU A 160 10.43 3.84 -13.88
C LEU A 160 10.48 3.23 -15.27
N VAL A 161 11.65 3.23 -15.93
CA VAL A 161 11.81 2.59 -17.25
C VAL A 161 11.61 1.07 -17.16
N ALA A 162 12.11 0.42 -16.10
CA ALA A 162 11.91 -1.01 -15.90
C ALA A 162 10.45 -1.35 -15.67
N LEU A 163 9.77 -0.63 -14.76
CA LEU A 163 8.34 -0.82 -14.51
C LEU A 163 7.48 -0.55 -15.76
N GLU A 164 7.82 0.47 -16.54
CA GLU A 164 7.15 0.77 -17.81
C GLU A 164 7.40 -0.33 -18.84
N SER A 165 8.62 -0.87 -18.95
CA SER A 165 8.94 -1.99 -19.82
C SER A 165 8.14 -3.24 -19.46
N TYR A 166 7.96 -3.52 -18.17
CA TYR A 166 7.12 -4.61 -17.70
C TYR A 166 5.64 -4.40 -18.08
N ALA A 167 5.11 -3.20 -17.83
CA ALA A 167 3.74 -2.87 -18.20
C ALA A 167 3.51 -2.93 -19.73
N HIS A 168 4.47 -2.45 -20.51
CA HIS A 168 4.47 -2.56 -21.98
C HIS A 168 4.43 -4.01 -22.44
N PHE A 169 5.30 -4.86 -21.87
CA PHE A 169 5.30 -6.29 -22.18
C PHE A 169 3.93 -6.93 -21.89
N LEU A 170 3.35 -6.67 -20.72
CA LEU A 170 2.02 -7.18 -20.39
C LEU A 170 0.93 -6.66 -21.34
N ALA A 171 1.11 -5.50 -21.92
CA ALA A 171 0.16 -4.88 -22.85
C ALA A 171 0.40 -5.30 -24.33
N THR A 172 1.34 -6.20 -24.60
CA THR A 172 1.62 -6.65 -25.98
C THR A 172 0.37 -7.24 -26.63
N GLY A 173 -0.07 -6.63 -27.74
CA GLY A 173 -1.30 -7.00 -28.43
C GLY A 173 -2.58 -6.35 -27.89
N ALA A 174 -2.50 -5.57 -26.83
CA ALA A 174 -3.64 -4.80 -26.31
C ALA A 174 -3.92 -3.57 -27.21
N PRO A 175 -5.21 -3.26 -27.52
CA PRO A 175 -5.55 -2.12 -28.34
C PRO A 175 -5.32 -0.81 -27.61
N THR A 176 -4.54 0.10 -28.18
CA THR A 176 -4.27 1.43 -27.63
C THR A 176 -5.52 2.30 -27.68
N GLY A 177 -5.79 3.05 -26.60
CA GLY A 177 -6.91 4.01 -26.53
C GLY A 177 -8.29 3.39 -26.35
N ALA A 178 -8.39 2.04 -26.32
CA ALA A 178 -9.67 1.37 -26.07
C ALA A 178 -10.01 1.30 -24.59
N ASP A 179 -11.29 1.38 -24.26
CA ASP A 179 -11.77 1.03 -22.91
C ASP A 179 -11.94 -0.48 -22.83
N MET A 180 -10.95 -1.12 -22.20
CA MET A 180 -10.84 -2.57 -22.19
C MET A 180 -11.66 -3.21 -21.08
N PRO A 181 -12.37 -4.31 -21.35
CA PRO A 181 -13.03 -5.10 -20.31
C PRO A 181 -12.03 -5.53 -19.23
N GLY A 182 -12.41 -5.38 -17.96
CA GLY A 182 -11.55 -5.74 -16.83
C GLY A 182 -10.52 -4.67 -16.44
N ARG A 183 -10.51 -3.49 -17.08
CA ARG A 183 -9.70 -2.35 -16.69
C ARG A 183 -10.14 -1.80 -15.33
N GLY A 184 -9.19 -1.47 -14.46
CA GLY A 184 -9.44 -0.87 -13.15
C GLY A 184 -9.98 -1.89 -12.14
N TYR A 185 -10.79 -1.41 -11.23
CA TYR A 185 -11.52 -2.21 -10.26
C TYR A 185 -13.00 -2.25 -10.60
N PRO A 186 -13.75 -3.29 -10.18
CA PRO A 186 -15.18 -3.34 -10.37
C PRO A 186 -15.85 -2.13 -9.71
N LYS A 187 -16.85 -1.58 -10.38
CA LYS A 187 -17.68 -0.54 -9.76
C LYS A 187 -18.61 -1.20 -8.75
N LEU A 188 -18.50 -0.78 -7.50
CA LEU A 188 -19.45 -1.21 -6.48
C LEU A 188 -20.80 -0.56 -6.73
N ALA A 189 -21.87 -1.32 -6.54
CA ALA A 189 -23.21 -0.77 -6.55
C ALA A 189 -23.34 0.24 -5.39
N LYS A 190 -23.97 1.38 -5.68
CA LYS A 190 -24.28 2.33 -4.61
C LYS A 190 -25.37 1.70 -3.73
N PRO A 191 -25.23 1.72 -2.40
CA PRO A 191 -26.26 1.24 -1.52
C PRO A 191 -27.51 2.09 -1.68
N ALA A 192 -28.68 1.48 -1.61
CA ALA A 192 -29.98 2.20 -1.69
C ALA A 192 -30.13 3.19 -0.53
N LYS A 193 -29.54 2.89 0.62
CA LYS A 193 -29.54 3.74 1.81
C LYS A 193 -28.16 3.67 2.46
N LEU A 194 -27.66 4.80 2.93
CA LEU A 194 -26.45 4.85 3.75
C LEU A 194 -26.80 4.44 5.18
N ASP A 195 -25.99 3.54 5.73
CA ASP A 195 -26.08 3.10 7.12
C ASP A 195 -24.85 3.63 7.88
N TYR A 196 -25.06 4.71 8.62
CA TYR A 196 -23.98 5.35 9.37
C TYR A 196 -23.49 4.50 10.54
N ALA A 197 -24.40 3.81 11.23
CA ALA A 197 -24.02 2.99 12.39
C ALA A 197 -23.16 1.81 11.95
N HIS A 198 -23.55 1.10 10.90
CA HIS A 198 -22.76 0.04 10.31
C HIS A 198 -21.44 0.59 9.70
N GLY A 199 -21.49 1.75 9.07
CA GLY A 199 -20.29 2.43 8.55
C GLY A 199 -19.28 2.78 9.63
N GLN A 200 -19.74 3.22 10.79
CA GLN A 200 -18.88 3.49 11.96
C GLN A 200 -18.25 2.20 12.47
N GLU A 201 -19.05 1.14 12.64
CA GLU A 201 -18.53 -0.17 13.08
C GLU A 201 -17.43 -0.68 12.13
N VAL A 202 -17.67 -0.64 10.82
CA VAL A 202 -16.69 -1.03 9.81
C VAL A 202 -15.44 -0.15 9.89
N TYR A 203 -15.61 1.17 10.09
CA TYR A 203 -14.49 2.08 10.24
C TYR A 203 -13.62 1.73 11.44
N GLU A 204 -14.23 1.56 12.60
CA GLU A 204 -13.53 1.21 13.85
C GLU A 204 -12.76 -0.11 13.72
N GLN A 205 -13.36 -1.12 13.10
CA GLN A 205 -12.76 -2.44 12.94
C GLN A 205 -11.67 -2.52 11.85
N LYS A 206 -11.80 -1.76 10.77
CA LYS A 206 -10.99 -1.94 9.55
C LYS A 206 -10.12 -0.76 9.16
N CYS A 207 -10.44 0.44 9.63
CA CYS A 207 -9.82 1.66 9.14
C CYS A 207 -9.12 2.47 10.25
N ALA A 208 -9.70 2.52 11.45
CA ALA A 208 -9.24 3.37 12.54
C ALA A 208 -7.82 3.05 13.01
N LEU A 209 -7.40 1.78 12.94
CA LEU A 209 -6.03 1.36 13.29
C LEU A 209 -4.95 2.17 12.54
N CYS A 210 -5.20 2.49 11.27
CA CYS A 210 -4.27 3.25 10.45
C CYS A 210 -4.64 4.73 10.35
N HIS A 211 -5.94 5.05 10.30
CA HIS A 211 -6.40 6.40 10.02
C HIS A 211 -6.81 7.21 11.26
N GLY A 212 -6.69 6.63 12.47
CA GLY A 212 -7.09 7.24 13.73
C GLY A 212 -8.58 7.10 14.00
N ALA A 213 -9.00 7.20 15.27
CA ALA A 213 -10.38 6.95 15.68
C ALA A 213 -11.40 7.84 14.93
N ASP A 214 -11.04 9.11 14.71
CA ASP A 214 -11.89 10.10 14.05
C ASP A 214 -11.46 10.39 12.60
N GLY A 215 -10.68 9.52 11.97
CA GLY A 215 -10.18 9.75 10.63
C GLY A 215 -9.16 10.89 10.49
N GLN A 216 -8.63 11.38 11.61
CA GLN A 216 -7.67 12.51 11.66
C GLN A 216 -6.29 12.17 11.09
N GLY A 217 -6.05 10.92 10.76
CA GLY A 217 -4.73 10.40 10.42
C GLY A 217 -3.85 10.20 11.64
N GLN A 218 -2.74 9.55 11.49
CA GLN A 218 -1.76 9.37 12.57
C GLN A 218 -0.35 9.14 12.01
N GLN A 219 0.64 9.47 12.82
CA GLN A 219 2.02 9.13 12.54
C GLN A 219 2.21 7.63 12.77
N ALA A 220 2.82 6.93 11.81
CA ALA A 220 3.23 5.56 12.04
C ALA A 220 4.41 5.53 13.04
N ALA A 221 4.69 4.36 13.60
CA ALA A 221 5.76 4.16 14.60
C ALA A 221 7.16 4.60 14.13
N THR A 222 7.37 4.75 12.82
CA THR A 222 8.58 5.35 12.27
C THR A 222 8.27 6.77 11.78
N ALA A 223 9.11 7.75 12.13
CA ALA A 223 8.91 9.18 11.82
C ALA A 223 8.68 9.52 10.34
N GLN A 224 8.97 8.59 9.44
CA GLN A 224 8.82 8.77 7.99
C GLN A 224 7.48 8.25 7.45
N ARG A 225 6.66 7.61 8.27
CA ARG A 225 5.37 7.03 7.86
C ARG A 225 4.22 7.85 8.44
N TYR A 226 3.32 8.25 7.58
CA TYR A 226 2.12 8.98 7.95
C TYR A 226 0.90 8.35 7.29
N PHE A 227 -0.12 8.09 8.10
CA PHE A 227 -1.42 7.65 7.59
C PHE A 227 -2.31 8.87 7.38
N PRO A 228 -2.78 9.13 6.15
CA PRO A 228 -3.50 10.35 5.83
C PRO A 228 -4.88 10.41 6.50
N ARG A 229 -5.38 11.64 6.66
CA ARG A 229 -6.76 11.89 7.12
C ARG A 229 -7.77 11.40 6.10
N PHE A 230 -8.89 10.87 6.57
CA PHE A 230 -10.08 10.73 5.77
C PHE A 230 -10.82 12.07 5.66
N GLY A 231 -11.13 12.51 4.45
CA GLY A 231 -12.00 13.67 4.22
C GLY A 231 -11.42 15.06 4.50
N GLY A 232 -10.13 15.19 4.83
CA GLY A 232 -9.51 16.49 5.07
C GLY A 232 -8.97 17.19 3.81
N ARG A 233 -8.98 18.54 3.79
CA ARG A 233 -8.34 19.35 2.73
C ARG A 233 -6.86 19.06 2.52
N ALA A 234 -6.20 18.44 3.48
CA ALA A 234 -4.80 18.05 3.39
C ALA A 234 -4.51 17.02 2.28
N LEU A 235 -5.51 16.24 1.84
CA LEU A 235 -5.37 15.35 0.69
C LEU A 235 -5.34 16.13 -0.63
N SER A 236 -5.86 17.37 -0.66
CA SER A 236 -5.84 18.23 -1.85
C SER A 236 -4.57 19.07 -1.97
N THR A 237 -3.87 19.33 -0.87
CA THR A 237 -2.64 20.16 -0.90
C THR A 237 -1.39 19.36 -1.27
N GLY A 238 -1.37 18.03 -1.04
CA GLY A 238 -0.31 17.15 -1.52
C GLY A 238 -0.35 16.85 -3.02
N ALA A 239 -1.41 17.25 -3.73
CA ALA A 239 -1.59 17.08 -5.17
C ALA A 239 -1.15 18.29 -6.00
N ARG A 240 -0.59 19.34 -5.37
CA ARG A 240 -0.14 20.56 -6.04
C ARG A 240 1.36 20.79 -5.93
N ALA A 241 2.14 19.75 -5.92
CA ALA A 241 3.60 19.87 -6.08
C ALA A 241 4.09 18.88 -7.14
#